data_7e1b9e172b6690852da391c26c1cee1b
#
_entry.id   7e1b9e172b6690852da391c26c1cee1b
#
_cell.length_a   1.000
_cell.length_b   1.000
_cell.length_c   1.000
_cell.angle_alpha   90.00
_cell.angle_beta   90.00
_cell.angle_gamma   90.00
#
_symmetry.space_group_name_H-M   'P 1'
#
loop_
_entity.id
_entity.type
_entity.pdbx_description
1 polymer ?
#
loop_
_entity_poly.entity_id
_entity_poly.type
_entity_poly.pdbx_seq_one_letter_code
_entity_poly.pdbx_strand_id
1 'polypeptide(L)'
;MNKTKQAAEASGTLVYCGPTIRGVAQQWICYTNGLTPGLAALAAEDRAVAGLVLPLERLPDARKQIAYKYGRIYTLYKRVQAGLAEKAKAEKTRQEV
;
A
#
# COMPACT_ATOMS: atom_id res chain seq x y z
N MET A 1 -4.12 -25.98 5.24
CA MET A 1 -4.21 -25.57 4.82
C MET A 1 -4.22 -24.71 4.55
N ASN A 2 -3.67 -24.37 4.57
CA ASN A 2 -3.81 -23.34 4.13
C ASN A 2 -4.97 -22.78 4.41
N LYS A 3 -5.72 -23.31 4.95
CA LYS A 3 -6.86 -22.87 5.28
C LYS A 3 -6.82 -21.90 6.27
N THR A 4 -5.97 -21.95 7.23
CA THR A 4 -5.94 -21.02 8.23
C THR A 4 -5.48 -19.77 7.69
N LYS A 5 -4.49 -19.81 6.93
CA LYS A 5 -4.05 -18.67 6.43
C LYS A 5 -5.11 -18.22 5.55
N GLN A 6 -5.86 -19.08 5.10
CA GLN A 6 -6.89 -18.75 4.37
C GLN A 6 -7.93 -18.14 5.11
N ALA A 7 -8.02 -18.35 6.33
CA ALA A 7 -9.04 -17.74 7.12
C ALA A 7 -8.88 -16.27 7.02
N ALA A 8 -7.73 -15.80 7.18
CA ALA A 8 -7.48 -14.40 7.12
C ALA A 8 -7.77 -13.95 5.75
N GLU A 9 -7.31 -14.70 4.80
CA GLU A 9 -7.54 -14.29 3.50
C GLU A 9 -8.93 -14.47 3.15
N ALA A 10 -9.58 -15.46 3.73
CA ALA A 10 -10.93 -15.71 3.44
C ALA A 10 -11.76 -14.57 3.96
N SER A 11 -11.34 -13.92 5.01
CA SER A 11 -12.11 -12.80 5.49
C SER A 11 -12.01 -11.74 4.41
N GLY A 12 -11.01 -11.87 3.56
CA GLY A 12 -10.87 -10.97 2.47
C GLY A 12 -10.50 -9.55 2.82
N THR A 13 -10.15 -9.32 4.05
CA THR A 13 -9.82 -7.97 4.45
C THR A 13 -8.34 -7.69 4.31
N LEU A 14 -8.04 -6.69 3.51
CA LEU A 14 -6.67 -6.27 3.29
C LEU A 14 -6.55 -4.82 3.72
N VAL A 15 -5.36 -4.39 4.05
CA VAL A 15 -5.16 -3.01 4.44
C VAL A 15 -3.97 -2.46 3.65
N TYR A 16 -4.11 -1.23 3.18
CA TYR A 16 -3.03 -0.58 2.44
C TYR A 16 -2.17 0.17 3.45
N CYS A 17 -0.92 -0.19 3.56
CA CYS A 17 -0.02 0.38 4.55
C CYS A 17 0.94 1.43 4.02
N GLY A 18 0.89 1.71 2.75
CA GLY A 18 1.81 2.68 2.15
C GLY A 18 1.33 4.10 2.28
N PRO A 19 2.06 5.03 1.70
CA PRO A 19 1.67 6.44 1.78
C PRO A 19 0.39 6.66 0.98
N THR A 20 -0.40 7.63 1.39
CA THR A 20 -1.64 7.94 0.72
C THR A 20 -1.38 8.35 -0.73
N ILE A 21 -2.09 7.75 -1.65
CA ILE A 21 -1.98 8.07 -3.06
C ILE A 21 -3.28 8.72 -3.46
N ARG A 22 -3.21 10.03 -3.72
CA ARG A 22 -4.38 10.79 -4.00
C ARG A 22 -5.23 10.20 -5.10
N GLY A 23 -6.48 9.99 -4.83
CA GLY A 23 -7.41 9.44 -5.80
C GLY A 23 -7.33 7.94 -5.99
N VAL A 24 -6.40 7.28 -5.32
CA VAL A 24 -6.22 5.84 -5.50
C VAL A 24 -6.39 5.09 -4.19
N ALA A 25 -5.61 5.45 -3.18
CA ALA A 25 -5.66 4.74 -1.90
C ALA A 25 -5.22 5.62 -0.76
N GLN A 26 -5.83 5.39 0.39
CA GLN A 26 -5.50 6.15 1.57
C GLN A 26 -4.83 5.22 2.55
N GLN A 27 -3.82 5.66 3.24
CA GLN A 27 -3.11 4.81 4.18
C GLN A 27 -4.04 4.29 5.27
N TRP A 28 -3.89 3.05 5.60
CA TRP A 28 -4.65 2.36 6.65
C TRP A 28 -6.12 2.11 6.32
N ILE A 29 -6.50 2.27 5.07
CA ILE A 29 -7.86 1.94 4.68
C ILE A 29 -7.94 0.44 4.43
N CYS A 30 -9.02 -0.17 4.88
CA CYS A 30 -9.23 -1.59 4.71
C CYS A 30 -10.12 -1.87 3.51
N TYR A 31 -9.84 -2.95 2.82
CA TYR A 31 -10.61 -3.35 1.65
C TYR A 31 -11.12 -4.77 1.86
N THR A 32 -12.43 -4.93 1.86
CA THR A 32 -13.00 -6.22 2.16
C THR A 32 -13.28 -7.09 0.97
N ASN A 33 -13.71 -6.63 -0.08
CA ASN A 33 -14.02 -7.47 -1.24
C ASN A 33 -13.04 -7.22 -2.37
N GLY A 34 -11.78 -7.17 -2.04
CA GLY A 34 -10.77 -6.92 -3.04
C GLY A 34 -10.44 -5.46 -3.13
N LEU A 35 -9.42 -5.13 -3.85
CA LEU A 35 -8.97 -3.76 -3.97
C LEU A 35 -9.80 -3.00 -4.98
N THR A 36 -9.79 -1.67 -4.87
CA THR A 36 -10.46 -0.86 -5.86
C THR A 36 -9.71 -1.04 -7.18
N PRO A 37 -10.35 -0.81 -8.31
CA PRO A 37 -9.67 -0.97 -9.60
C PRO A 37 -8.40 -0.15 -9.71
N GLY A 38 -8.41 1.06 -9.20
CA GLY A 38 -7.23 1.90 -9.26
C GLY A 38 -6.06 1.36 -8.47
N LEU A 39 -6.33 0.89 -7.26
CA LEU A 39 -5.27 0.35 -6.43
C LEU A 39 -4.80 -0.99 -6.96
N ALA A 40 -5.72 -1.80 -7.47
CA ALA A 40 -5.36 -3.09 -8.02
C ALA A 40 -4.44 -2.91 -9.24
N ALA A 41 -4.75 -1.96 -10.09
CA ALA A 41 -3.94 -1.70 -11.26
C ALA A 41 -2.54 -1.21 -10.86
N LEU A 42 -2.49 -0.33 -9.88
CA LEU A 42 -1.21 0.19 -9.43
C LEU A 42 -0.37 -0.89 -8.79
N ALA A 43 -1.00 -1.76 -8.01
CA ALA A 43 -0.27 -2.85 -7.35
C ALA A 43 0.27 -3.82 -8.39
N ALA A 44 -0.44 -3.99 -9.49
CA ALA A 44 0.02 -4.88 -10.53
C ALA A 44 1.25 -4.30 -11.23
N GLU A 45 1.33 -2.99 -11.30
CA GLU A 45 2.46 -2.34 -11.94
C GLU A 45 3.64 -2.08 -11.02
N ASP A 46 3.37 -1.86 -9.77
CA ASP A 46 4.41 -1.48 -8.82
C ASP A 46 4.50 -2.48 -7.67
N ARG A 47 5.56 -3.24 -7.65
CA ARG A 47 5.76 -4.24 -6.64
C ARG A 47 5.83 -3.66 -5.23
N ALA A 48 6.34 -2.45 -5.10
CA ALA A 48 6.42 -1.83 -3.79
C ALA A 48 5.01 -1.57 -3.26
N VAL A 49 4.09 -1.14 -4.12
CA VAL A 49 2.72 -0.91 -3.72
C VAL A 49 2.08 -2.24 -3.35
N ALA A 50 2.32 -3.26 -4.17
CA ALA A 50 1.74 -4.57 -3.88
C ALA A 50 2.23 -5.10 -2.54
N GLY A 51 3.49 -4.85 -2.22
CA GLY A 51 4.06 -5.32 -0.95
C GLY A 51 3.52 -4.59 0.26
N LEU A 52 2.82 -3.47 0.05
CA LEU A 52 2.24 -2.72 1.15
C LEU A 52 0.75 -3.01 1.35
N VAL A 53 0.18 -3.87 0.52
CA VAL A 53 -1.19 -4.30 0.71
C VAL A 53 -1.11 -5.62 1.46
N LEU A 54 -1.50 -5.62 2.71
CA LEU A 54 -1.31 -6.74 3.61
C LEU A 54 -2.62 -7.22 4.23
N PRO A 55 -2.66 -8.47 4.68
CA PRO A 55 -3.83 -8.94 5.40
C PRO A 55 -4.01 -8.10 6.65
N LEU A 56 -5.23 -7.88 7.04
CA LEU A 56 -5.52 -7.05 8.20
C LEU A 56 -4.78 -7.49 9.46
N GLU A 57 -4.58 -8.76 9.63
CA GLU A 57 -3.90 -9.25 10.82
C GLU A 57 -2.44 -8.81 10.88
N ARG A 58 -1.88 -8.34 9.78
CA ARG A 58 -0.51 -7.86 9.79
C ARG A 58 -0.45 -6.37 10.12
N LEU A 59 -1.59 -5.74 10.32
CA LEU A 59 -1.64 -4.32 10.57
C LEU A 59 -0.79 -3.86 11.76
N PRO A 60 -0.84 -4.53 12.91
CA PRO A 60 -0.04 -4.05 14.03
C PRO A 60 1.45 -4.05 13.73
N ASP A 61 1.92 -5.09 13.02
CA ASP A 61 3.31 -5.19 12.68
C ASP A 61 3.70 -4.11 11.68
N ALA A 62 2.84 -3.87 10.70
CA ALA A 62 3.10 -2.87 9.68
C ALA A 62 3.19 -1.48 10.32
N ARG A 63 2.27 -1.18 11.23
CA ARG A 63 2.27 0.11 11.89
C ARG A 63 3.54 0.29 12.70
N LYS A 64 4.00 -0.78 13.34
CA LYS A 64 5.18 -0.71 14.15
C LYS A 64 6.41 -0.43 13.31
N GLN A 65 6.54 -1.15 12.19
CA GLN A 65 7.69 -0.96 11.34
C GLN A 65 7.75 0.47 10.80
N ILE A 66 6.63 1.01 10.39
CA ILE A 66 6.61 2.36 9.85
C ILE A 66 6.86 3.39 10.94
N ALA A 67 6.26 3.19 12.10
CA ALA A 67 6.43 4.13 13.20
C ALA A 67 7.88 4.19 13.68
N TYR A 68 8.52 3.03 13.76
CA TYR A 68 9.90 3.00 14.22
C TYR A 68 10.92 3.00 13.09
N LYS A 69 10.44 3.18 11.88
CA LYS A 69 11.31 3.32 10.71
C LYS A 69 12.29 2.19 10.51
N TYR A 70 11.79 0.97 10.49
CA TYR A 70 12.64 -0.17 10.22
C TYR A 70 11.87 -1.26 9.46
N GLY A 71 12.58 -2.19 8.91
CA GLY A 71 12.00 -3.36 8.30
C GLY A 71 11.60 -3.20 6.85
N ARG A 72 11.14 -4.30 6.27
CA ARG A 72 10.79 -4.32 4.88
C ARG A 72 9.62 -3.39 4.54
N ILE A 73 8.62 -3.36 5.40
CA ILE A 73 7.45 -2.53 5.15
C ILE A 73 7.83 -1.06 5.10
N TYR A 74 8.70 -0.64 5.98
CA TYR A 74 9.14 0.74 5.97
C TYR A 74 9.96 1.04 4.71
N THR A 75 10.79 0.08 4.29
CA THR A 75 11.58 0.26 3.08
C THR A 75 10.67 0.44 1.87
N LEU A 76 9.62 -0.38 1.78
CA LEU A 76 8.69 -0.28 0.67
C LEU A 76 7.92 1.04 0.75
N TYR A 77 7.56 1.44 1.96
CA TYR A 77 6.85 2.68 2.18
C TYR A 77 7.66 3.87 1.64
N LYS A 78 8.95 3.89 1.97
CA LYS A 78 9.80 4.98 1.50
C LYS A 78 9.96 4.95 -0.01
N ARG A 79 10.01 3.79 -0.59
CA ARG A 79 10.15 3.67 -2.01
C ARG A 79 8.93 4.23 -2.73
N VAL A 80 7.74 3.90 -2.26
CA VAL A 80 6.52 4.40 -2.87
C VAL A 80 6.43 5.90 -2.65
N GLN A 81 6.80 6.37 -1.46
CA GLN A 81 6.75 7.78 -1.15
C GLN A 81 7.66 8.57 -2.09
N ALA A 82 8.85 8.07 -2.35
CA ALA A 82 9.79 8.74 -3.23
C ALA A 82 9.23 8.79 -4.66
N GLY A 83 8.62 7.70 -5.09
CA GLY A 83 8.03 7.67 -6.42
C GLY A 83 6.89 8.66 -6.57
N LEU A 84 6.08 8.81 -5.53
CA LEU A 84 4.98 9.74 -5.57
C LEU A 84 5.49 11.17 -5.60
N ALA A 85 6.55 11.45 -4.88
CA ALA A 85 7.12 12.77 -4.86
C ALA A 85 7.65 13.16 -6.24
N GLU A 86 8.29 12.23 -6.89
CA GLU A 86 8.79 12.47 -8.21
C GLU A 86 7.68 12.69 -9.20
N LYS A 87 6.62 11.94 -9.10
CA LYS A 87 5.52 12.06 -9.99
C LYS A 87 4.84 13.39 -9.80
N ALA A 88 4.66 13.83 -8.58
CA ALA A 88 4.04 15.10 -8.30
C ALA A 88 4.90 16.25 -8.85
N LYS A 89 6.19 16.10 -8.74
CA LYS A 89 7.09 17.08 -9.24
C LYS A 89 7.01 17.19 -10.75
N ALA A 90 6.93 16.06 -11.42
CA ALA A 90 6.85 16.04 -12.86
C ALA A 90 5.55 16.67 -13.33
N GLU A 91 4.45 16.38 -12.63
CA GLU A 91 3.19 16.94 -12.98
C GLU A 91 3.17 18.42 -12.79
N LYS A 92 3.77 18.88 -11.72
CA LYS A 92 3.80 20.28 -11.43
C LYS A 92 4.59 21.00 -12.50
N THR A 93 5.70 20.44 -12.91
CA THR A 93 6.51 21.04 -13.94
C THR A 93 5.73 21.12 -15.22
N ARG A 94 4.98 20.08 -15.50
CA ARG A 94 4.20 20.04 -16.70
C ARG A 94 3.11 21.08 -16.69
N GLN A 95 2.50 21.32 -15.56
CA GLN A 95 1.45 22.27 -15.44
C GLN A 95 1.94 23.69 -15.60
N GLU A 96 3.15 23.94 -15.31
CA GLU A 96 3.70 25.27 -15.43
C GLU A 96 4.00 25.63 -16.85
N VAL A 97 4.01 24.69 -17.72
CA VAL A 97 4.24 24.95 -19.10
C VAL A 97 2.94 25.27 -19.79
#